data_98e3fd62da8520af3cf440840c51cab6
#
_entry.id   98e3fd62da8520af3cf440840c51cab6
#
_cell.length_a   1.000
_cell.length_b   1.000
_cell.length_c   1.000
_cell.angle_alpha   90.00
_cell.angle_beta   90.00
_cell.angle_gamma   90.00
#
_symmetry.space_group_name_H-M   'P 1'
#
loop_
_entity.id
_entity.type
_entity.pdbx_description
1 polymer ?
#
loop_
_entity_poly.entity_id
_entity_poly.type
_entity_poly.pdbx_seq_one_letter_code
_entity_poly.pdbx_strand_id
1 'polypeptide(L)'
;MKNCYKELPAGYREAMSYDVKTARTGILMNVASIFIAVLVYLILDFSIFGRLVVIDFFTPDKTAGDLWLQKYLVRIAVGISFFVVGFFVCVFVSQLLQAAFARLLTGEKSKVGASWGAVYVDSSQLYTTEKVTVIPLFATMAIVSVPLIAGMVLCNSSTWGLLFRTVFSAYIGALADGYFMLILFIFVFRKGCLIKDEKTKHTFYVKSDNERS
;
A
#
# COMPACT_ATOMS: atom_id res chain seq x y z
N MET A 1 -26.51 9.20 4.39
CA MET A 1 -26.40 8.27 3.23
C MET A 1 -25.85 6.95 3.72
N LYS A 2 -26.42 5.84 3.28
CA LYS A 2 -25.98 4.49 3.65
C LYS A 2 -24.61 4.22 2.98
N ASN A 3 -23.62 3.76 3.74
CA ASN A 3 -22.26 3.54 3.22
C ASN A 3 -22.09 2.21 2.50
N CYS A 4 -23.06 1.29 2.62
CA CYS A 4 -23.05 -0.02 1.98
C CYS A 4 -24.45 -0.56 1.69
N TYR A 5 -24.53 -1.49 0.75
CA TYR A 5 -25.75 -2.20 0.35
C TYR A 5 -25.44 -3.68 0.23
N LYS A 6 -26.39 -4.56 0.61
CA LYS A 6 -26.27 -6.02 0.44
C LYS A 6 -26.64 -6.48 -0.96
N GLU A 7 -27.49 -5.70 -1.64
CA GLU A 7 -27.90 -5.92 -3.02
C GLU A 7 -27.59 -4.68 -3.85
N LEU A 8 -27.35 -4.86 -5.13
CA LEU A 8 -27.12 -3.74 -6.03
C LEU A 8 -28.39 -2.91 -6.15
N PRO A 9 -28.35 -1.61 -5.79
CA PRO A 9 -29.54 -0.77 -5.91
C PRO A 9 -30.02 -0.64 -7.36
N ALA A 10 -31.33 -0.54 -7.55
CA ALA A 10 -31.92 -0.33 -8.87
C ALA A 10 -31.32 0.91 -9.56
N GLY A 11 -31.09 0.81 -10.88
CA GLY A 11 -30.50 1.88 -11.68
C GLY A 11 -28.98 1.95 -11.64
N TYR A 12 -28.29 1.01 -10.99
CA TYR A 12 -26.84 0.85 -11.09
C TYR A 12 -26.49 -0.24 -12.11
N ARG A 13 -25.42 -0.01 -12.89
CA ARG A 13 -24.86 -0.98 -13.82
C ARG A 13 -23.36 -1.11 -13.62
N GLU A 14 -22.81 -2.26 -13.97
CA GLU A 14 -21.37 -2.45 -14.02
C GLU A 14 -20.75 -1.53 -15.09
N ALA A 15 -19.78 -0.74 -14.68
CA ALA A 15 -19.05 0.16 -15.56
C ALA A 15 -17.67 -0.40 -15.92
N MET A 16 -17.00 -1.00 -14.94
CA MET A 16 -15.65 -1.52 -15.11
C MET A 16 -15.37 -2.60 -14.06
N SER A 17 -14.58 -3.60 -14.43
CA SER A 17 -13.97 -4.50 -13.46
C SER A 17 -12.51 -4.76 -13.81
N TYR A 18 -11.67 -4.95 -12.79
CA TYR A 18 -10.31 -5.42 -12.95
C TYR A 18 -9.93 -6.39 -11.84
N ASP A 19 -9.03 -7.31 -12.15
CA ASP A 19 -8.50 -8.29 -11.21
C ASP A 19 -6.98 -8.18 -11.17
N VAL A 20 -6.44 -7.88 -9.98
CA VAL A 20 -5.00 -7.74 -9.75
C VAL A 20 -4.25 -9.05 -10.02
N LYS A 21 -4.93 -10.20 -9.98
CA LYS A 21 -4.33 -11.51 -10.31
C LYS A 21 -4.14 -11.75 -11.81
N THR A 22 -4.79 -10.99 -12.68
CA THR A 22 -4.51 -11.14 -14.11
C THR A 22 -3.08 -10.72 -14.38
N ALA A 23 -2.37 -11.48 -15.20
CA ALA A 23 -0.94 -11.25 -15.46
C ALA A 23 -0.67 -9.81 -15.89
N ARG A 24 -1.50 -9.24 -16.77
CA ARG A 24 -1.33 -7.85 -17.25
C ARG A 24 -1.52 -6.82 -16.13
N THR A 25 -2.59 -6.91 -15.36
CA THR A 25 -2.89 -5.95 -14.27
C THR A 25 -1.90 -6.13 -13.14
N GLY A 26 -1.58 -7.37 -12.76
CA GLY A 26 -0.60 -7.65 -11.72
C GLY A 26 0.79 -7.13 -12.05
N ILE A 27 1.27 -7.30 -13.29
CA ILE A 27 2.55 -6.72 -13.72
C ILE A 27 2.51 -5.20 -13.63
N LEU A 28 1.44 -4.56 -14.15
CA LEU A 28 1.30 -3.10 -14.12
C LEU A 28 1.32 -2.57 -12.68
N MET A 29 0.57 -3.19 -11.77
CA MET A 29 0.52 -2.78 -10.36
C MET A 29 1.86 -2.99 -9.66
N ASN A 30 2.55 -4.10 -9.91
CA ASN A 30 3.88 -4.33 -9.35
C ASN A 30 4.92 -3.33 -9.87
N VAL A 31 4.90 -3.03 -11.16
CA VAL A 31 5.79 -2.00 -11.75
C VAL A 31 5.49 -0.63 -11.14
N ALA A 32 4.22 -0.24 -11.03
CA ALA A 32 3.82 1.01 -10.38
C ALA A 32 4.25 1.05 -8.91
N SER A 33 4.07 -0.05 -8.17
CA SER A 33 4.51 -0.18 -6.77
C SER A 33 6.01 0.04 -6.61
N ILE A 34 6.82 -0.63 -7.44
CA ILE A 34 8.28 -0.48 -7.43
C ILE A 34 8.67 0.96 -7.80
N PHE A 35 8.06 1.52 -8.84
CA PHE A 35 8.35 2.89 -9.28
C PHE A 35 8.05 3.91 -8.18
N ILE A 36 6.88 3.82 -7.53
CA ILE A 36 6.50 4.69 -6.42
C ILE A 36 7.48 4.52 -5.25
N ALA A 37 7.82 3.28 -4.88
CA ALA A 37 8.76 3.01 -3.79
C ALA A 37 10.13 3.64 -4.06
N VAL A 38 10.67 3.45 -5.27
CA VAL A 38 11.96 4.04 -5.67
C VAL A 38 11.88 5.57 -5.66
N LEU A 39 10.82 6.16 -6.22
CA LEU A 39 10.64 7.60 -6.25
C LEU A 39 10.59 8.20 -4.85
N VAL A 40 9.79 7.62 -3.95
CA VAL A 40 9.69 8.06 -2.55
C VAL A 40 11.02 7.93 -1.84
N TYR A 41 11.74 6.82 -2.05
CA TYR A 41 13.07 6.60 -1.48
C TYR A 41 14.07 7.68 -1.93
N LEU A 42 14.13 7.96 -3.24
CA LEU A 42 15.01 8.99 -3.80
C LEU A 42 14.69 10.38 -3.24
N ILE A 43 13.39 10.74 -3.18
CA ILE A 43 12.96 12.02 -2.61
C ILE A 43 13.42 12.14 -1.15
N LEU A 44 13.26 11.12 -0.34
CA LEU A 44 13.67 11.11 1.06
C LEU A 44 15.20 11.22 1.20
N ASP A 45 15.96 10.43 0.45
CA ASP A 45 17.43 10.47 0.52
C ASP A 45 17.99 11.82 0.10
N PHE A 46 17.53 12.36 -1.03
CA PHE A 46 17.97 13.67 -1.49
C PHE A 46 17.50 14.82 -0.58
N SER A 47 16.28 14.74 -0.03
CA SER A 47 15.77 15.79 0.86
C SER A 47 16.50 15.83 2.20
N ILE A 48 16.95 14.68 2.71
CA ILE A 48 17.60 14.58 4.02
C ILE A 48 19.12 14.77 3.91
N PHE A 49 19.77 14.20 2.89
CA PHE A 49 21.23 14.13 2.81
C PHE A 49 21.84 14.82 1.59
N GLY A 50 21.04 15.26 0.63
CA GLY A 50 21.53 15.79 -0.65
C GLY A 50 22.25 14.77 -1.53
N ARG A 51 22.28 13.49 -1.15
CA ARG A 51 22.97 12.39 -1.87
C ARG A 51 22.31 11.04 -1.60
N LEU A 52 22.67 10.04 -2.39
CA LEU A 52 22.20 8.66 -2.21
C LEU A 52 23.05 7.94 -1.14
N VAL A 53 22.51 7.83 0.07
CA VAL A 53 23.20 7.16 1.20
C VAL A 53 23.13 5.64 1.11
N VAL A 54 22.19 5.10 0.34
CA VAL A 54 22.08 3.64 0.12
C VAL A 54 23.38 3.03 -0.42
N ILE A 55 24.15 3.77 -1.21
CA ILE A 55 25.42 3.33 -1.76
C ILE A 55 26.42 3.02 -0.65
N ASP A 56 26.49 3.87 0.38
CA ASP A 56 27.40 3.68 1.52
C ASP A 56 27.07 2.39 2.30
N PHE A 57 25.79 2.02 2.36
CA PHE A 57 25.37 0.79 3.02
C PHE A 57 25.88 -0.47 2.31
N PHE A 58 25.87 -0.47 0.97
CA PHE A 58 26.35 -1.59 0.16
C PHE A 58 27.83 -1.54 -0.15
N THR A 59 28.55 -0.48 0.25
CA THR A 59 30.00 -0.38 0.07
C THR A 59 30.73 -1.10 1.21
N PRO A 60 31.60 -2.07 0.91
CA PRO A 60 32.37 -2.76 1.93
C PRO A 60 33.38 -1.83 2.60
N ASP A 61 33.38 -1.78 3.93
CA ASP A 61 34.43 -1.09 4.68
C ASP A 61 35.65 -2.00 4.85
N LYS A 62 36.61 -1.89 3.93
CA LYS A 62 37.83 -2.67 3.93
C LYS A 62 38.81 -2.28 5.04
N THR A 63 38.57 -1.18 5.76
CA THR A 63 39.43 -0.74 6.87
C THR A 63 39.23 -1.56 8.14
N ALA A 64 38.17 -2.39 8.18
CA ALA A 64 37.80 -3.22 9.33
C ALA A 64 38.75 -4.43 9.58
N GLY A 65 39.90 -4.56 8.86
CA GLY A 65 40.86 -5.65 8.99
C GLY A 65 40.32 -6.99 8.44
N ASP A 66 40.86 -8.11 8.90
CA ASP A 66 40.54 -9.45 8.37
C ASP A 66 39.08 -9.88 8.52
N LEU A 67 38.32 -9.24 9.41
CA LEU A 67 36.90 -9.53 9.65
C LEU A 67 35.93 -8.68 8.83
N TRP A 68 36.42 -7.86 7.87
CA TRP A 68 35.59 -6.95 7.10
C TRP A 68 34.47 -7.68 6.35
N LEU A 69 34.75 -8.82 5.76
CA LEU A 69 33.77 -9.60 5.00
C LEU A 69 32.64 -10.12 5.90
N GLN A 70 32.99 -10.66 7.06
CA GLN A 70 32.02 -11.17 8.02
C GLN A 70 31.09 -10.04 8.51
N LYS A 71 31.65 -8.89 8.90
CA LYS A 71 30.87 -7.72 9.35
C LYS A 71 29.96 -7.20 8.24
N TYR A 72 30.46 -7.17 7.00
CA TYR A 72 29.69 -6.77 5.83
C TYR A 72 28.50 -7.71 5.59
N LEU A 73 28.73 -9.03 5.56
CA LEU A 73 27.69 -10.03 5.34
C LEU A 73 26.62 -9.99 6.45
N VAL A 74 27.02 -9.85 7.71
CA VAL A 74 26.08 -9.70 8.84
C VAL A 74 25.24 -8.43 8.67
N ARG A 75 25.84 -7.29 8.30
CA ARG A 75 25.11 -6.04 8.04
C ARG A 75 24.06 -6.20 6.95
N ILE A 76 24.43 -6.83 5.83
CA ILE A 76 23.52 -7.12 4.72
C ILE A 76 22.40 -8.06 5.16
N ALA A 77 22.71 -9.16 5.86
CA ALA A 77 21.72 -10.11 6.33
C ALA A 77 20.70 -9.46 7.29
N VAL A 78 21.19 -8.66 8.25
CA VAL A 78 20.32 -7.89 9.16
C VAL A 78 19.45 -6.90 8.40
N GLY A 79 20.03 -6.19 7.42
CA GLY A 79 19.30 -5.24 6.60
C GLY A 79 18.18 -5.88 5.80
N ILE A 80 18.46 -6.99 5.12
CA ILE A 80 17.46 -7.74 4.35
C ILE A 80 16.37 -8.28 5.29
N SER A 81 16.76 -8.88 6.42
CA SER A 81 15.80 -9.43 7.39
C SER A 81 14.88 -8.33 7.94
N PHE A 82 15.43 -7.20 8.34
CA PHE A 82 14.65 -6.05 8.83
C PHE A 82 13.70 -5.53 7.76
N PHE A 83 14.18 -5.39 6.51
CA PHE A 83 13.36 -4.95 5.39
C PHE A 83 12.18 -5.91 5.14
N VAL A 84 12.46 -7.20 5.01
CA VAL A 84 11.43 -8.21 4.74
C VAL A 84 10.40 -8.25 5.87
N VAL A 85 10.84 -8.41 7.11
CA VAL A 85 9.94 -8.47 8.26
C VAL A 85 9.17 -7.16 8.43
N GLY A 86 9.86 -6.02 8.39
CA GLY A 86 9.24 -4.70 8.54
C GLY A 86 8.21 -4.42 7.47
N PHE A 87 8.51 -4.72 6.21
CA PHE A 87 7.58 -4.56 5.09
C PHE A 87 6.32 -5.40 5.28
N PHE A 88 6.47 -6.70 5.55
CA PHE A 88 5.31 -7.59 5.74
C PHE A 88 4.48 -7.19 6.95
N VAL A 89 5.10 -6.79 8.06
CA VAL A 89 4.38 -6.28 9.24
C VAL A 89 3.58 -5.02 8.88
N CYS A 90 4.17 -4.06 8.17
CA CYS A 90 3.46 -2.84 7.75
C CYS A 90 2.26 -3.15 6.84
N VAL A 91 2.45 -4.02 5.83
CA VAL A 91 1.37 -4.41 4.93
C VAL A 91 0.26 -5.15 5.69
N PHE A 92 0.60 -6.10 6.55
CA PHE A 92 -0.37 -6.87 7.32
C PHE A 92 -1.16 -5.99 8.30
N VAL A 93 -0.48 -5.12 9.06
CA VAL A 93 -1.13 -4.17 9.97
C VAL A 93 -2.03 -3.21 9.19
N SER A 94 -1.60 -2.74 8.04
CA SER A 94 -2.42 -1.89 7.16
C SER A 94 -3.72 -2.59 6.75
N GLN A 95 -3.68 -3.85 6.34
CA GLN A 95 -4.89 -4.60 5.96
C GLN A 95 -5.83 -4.84 7.16
N LEU A 96 -5.29 -5.12 8.34
CA LEU A 96 -6.09 -5.25 9.55
C LEU A 96 -6.80 -3.93 9.90
N LEU A 97 -6.08 -2.82 9.83
CA LEU A 97 -6.64 -1.49 10.07
C LEU A 97 -7.71 -1.12 9.01
N GLN A 98 -7.46 -1.41 7.73
CA GLN A 98 -8.45 -1.20 6.67
C GLN A 98 -9.73 -1.98 6.93
N ALA A 99 -9.63 -3.26 7.32
CA ALA A 99 -10.79 -4.07 7.69
C ALA A 99 -11.53 -3.51 8.91
N ALA A 100 -10.81 -3.02 9.91
CA ALA A 100 -11.40 -2.40 11.10
C ALA A 100 -12.14 -1.10 10.75
N PHE A 101 -11.54 -0.22 9.95
CA PHE A 101 -12.21 1.00 9.48
C PHE A 101 -13.40 0.72 8.55
N ALA A 102 -13.27 -0.26 7.65
CA ALA A 102 -14.38 -0.68 6.81
C ALA A 102 -15.55 -1.16 7.66
N ARG A 103 -15.28 -1.95 8.71
CA ARG A 103 -16.29 -2.39 9.68
C ARG A 103 -16.94 -1.22 10.43
N LEU A 104 -16.16 -0.24 10.87
CA LEU A 104 -16.68 0.97 11.53
C LEU A 104 -17.61 1.77 10.61
N LEU A 105 -17.28 1.86 9.33
CA LEU A 105 -18.06 2.62 8.34
C LEU A 105 -19.30 1.89 7.83
N THR A 106 -19.28 0.55 7.79
CA THR A 106 -20.36 -0.27 7.23
C THR A 106 -21.22 -0.93 8.29
N GLY A 107 -20.69 -1.16 9.50
CA GLY A 107 -21.30 -1.99 10.54
C GLY A 107 -21.21 -3.51 10.28
N GLU A 108 -20.67 -3.93 9.14
CA GLU A 108 -20.57 -5.35 8.73
C GLU A 108 -19.13 -5.86 8.86
N LYS A 109 -18.98 -7.16 9.06
CA LYS A 109 -17.66 -7.79 9.21
C LYS A 109 -17.02 -8.00 7.83
N SER A 110 -15.84 -7.42 7.62
CA SER A 110 -14.95 -7.75 6.52
C SER A 110 -13.98 -8.86 6.94
N LYS A 111 -13.61 -9.73 6.01
CA LYS A 111 -12.63 -10.80 6.26
C LYS A 111 -11.28 -10.36 5.72
N VAL A 112 -10.23 -10.50 6.53
CA VAL A 112 -8.85 -10.37 6.07
C VAL A 112 -8.37 -11.73 5.64
N GLY A 113 -7.84 -11.83 4.45
CA GLY A 113 -7.29 -13.05 3.89
C GLY A 113 -5.90 -12.83 3.32
N ALA A 114 -5.16 -13.92 3.15
CA ALA A 114 -3.90 -13.92 2.44
C ALA A 114 -3.98 -14.89 1.27
N SER A 115 -3.42 -14.50 0.15
CA SER A 115 -3.24 -15.33 -1.03
C SER A 115 -1.80 -15.17 -1.50
N TRP A 116 -1.30 -16.06 -2.35
CA TRP A 116 0.05 -15.97 -2.89
C TRP A 116 0.35 -14.55 -3.38
N GLY A 117 1.23 -13.87 -2.64
CA GLY A 117 1.72 -12.53 -2.97
C GLY A 117 0.84 -11.34 -2.57
N ALA A 118 -0.33 -11.55 -1.92
CA ALA A 118 -1.17 -10.44 -1.49
C ALA A 118 -1.94 -10.74 -0.20
N VAL A 119 -2.00 -9.75 0.69
CA VAL A 119 -2.96 -9.70 1.80
C VAL A 119 -4.11 -8.80 1.34
N TYR A 120 -5.35 -9.21 1.56
CA TYR A 120 -6.53 -8.50 1.06
C TYR A 120 -7.64 -8.44 2.11
N VAL A 121 -8.52 -7.45 1.96
CA VAL A 121 -9.78 -7.34 2.70
C VAL A 121 -10.91 -7.79 1.78
N ASP A 122 -11.64 -8.83 2.16
CA ASP A 122 -12.78 -9.37 1.42
C ASP A 122 -14.08 -8.79 1.97
N SER A 123 -14.75 -7.99 1.17
CA SER A 123 -16.09 -7.44 1.41
C SER A 123 -17.08 -7.84 0.32
N SER A 124 -16.87 -9.01 -0.30
CA SER A 124 -17.63 -9.52 -1.47
C SER A 124 -19.15 -9.56 -1.30
N GLN A 125 -19.65 -9.52 -0.06
CA GLN A 125 -21.08 -9.50 0.24
C GLN A 125 -21.70 -8.08 0.23
N LEU A 126 -20.90 -7.04 0.00
CA LEU A 126 -21.32 -5.65 0.11
C LEU A 126 -20.97 -4.84 -1.14
N TYR A 127 -21.90 -4.00 -1.54
CA TYR A 127 -21.63 -2.89 -2.45
C TYR A 127 -21.33 -1.66 -1.61
N THR A 128 -20.10 -1.18 -1.63
CA THR A 128 -19.61 -0.10 -0.77
C THR A 128 -19.49 1.21 -1.55
N THR A 129 -19.67 2.33 -0.85
CA THR A 129 -19.41 3.64 -1.44
C THR A 129 -17.90 3.95 -1.43
N GLU A 130 -17.48 4.91 -2.24
CA GLU A 130 -16.11 5.43 -2.31
C GLU A 130 -15.50 5.74 -0.93
N LYS A 131 -16.33 6.21 0.03
CA LYS A 131 -15.88 6.55 1.39
C LYS A 131 -15.33 5.35 2.15
N VAL A 132 -15.89 4.17 1.93
CA VAL A 132 -15.46 2.93 2.59
C VAL A 132 -14.10 2.46 2.08
N THR A 133 -13.67 2.90 0.93
CA THR A 133 -12.33 2.61 0.39
C THR A 133 -11.33 3.73 0.69
N VAL A 134 -11.74 4.98 0.44
CA VAL A 134 -10.83 6.13 0.55
C VAL A 134 -10.46 6.45 2.00
N ILE A 135 -11.44 6.46 2.92
CA ILE A 135 -11.17 6.80 4.33
C ILE A 135 -10.22 5.77 4.99
N PRO A 136 -10.47 4.45 4.89
CA PRO A 136 -9.52 3.46 5.41
C PRO A 136 -8.13 3.56 4.80
N LEU A 137 -8.02 3.79 3.49
CA LEU A 137 -6.73 3.92 2.82
C LEU A 137 -5.88 5.05 3.45
N PHE A 138 -6.44 6.26 3.56
CA PHE A 138 -5.70 7.39 4.13
C PHE A 138 -5.45 7.26 5.63
N ALA A 139 -6.45 6.77 6.39
CA ALA A 139 -6.30 6.57 7.83
C ALA A 139 -5.20 5.54 8.15
N THR A 140 -5.18 4.42 7.44
CA THR A 140 -4.17 3.39 7.65
C THR A 140 -2.80 3.84 7.18
N MET A 141 -2.71 4.54 6.06
CA MET A 141 -1.48 5.14 5.59
C MET A 141 -0.89 6.08 6.65
N ALA A 142 -1.69 6.96 7.22
CA ALA A 142 -1.24 7.88 8.28
C ALA A 142 -0.76 7.10 9.53
N ILE A 143 -1.54 6.16 10.03
CA ILE A 143 -1.23 5.40 11.25
C ILE A 143 0.06 4.58 11.10
N VAL A 144 0.25 3.90 9.96
CA VAL A 144 1.45 3.08 9.72
C VAL A 144 2.67 3.95 9.42
N SER A 145 2.48 5.10 8.78
CA SER A 145 3.58 6.02 8.46
C SER A 145 4.19 6.69 9.69
N VAL A 146 3.39 7.02 10.71
CA VAL A 146 3.87 7.72 11.90
C VAL A 146 5.04 7.01 12.59
N PRO A 147 4.98 5.73 12.97
CA PRO A 147 6.12 5.05 13.61
C PRO A 147 7.32 4.91 12.68
N LEU A 148 7.11 4.74 11.37
CA LEU A 148 8.21 4.67 10.41
C LEU A 148 8.93 6.02 10.28
N ILE A 149 8.18 7.12 10.20
CA ILE A 149 8.74 8.48 10.17
C ILE A 149 9.46 8.77 11.49
N ALA A 150 8.88 8.42 12.63
CA ALA A 150 9.54 8.57 13.92
C ALA A 150 10.86 7.79 13.97
N GLY A 151 10.90 6.56 13.50
CA GLY A 151 12.11 5.76 13.38
C GLY A 151 13.17 6.41 12.48
N MET A 152 12.75 6.96 11.33
CA MET A 152 13.63 7.71 10.44
C MET A 152 14.28 8.92 11.12
N VAL A 153 13.48 9.72 11.85
CA VAL A 153 13.93 10.94 12.50
C VAL A 153 14.85 10.63 13.69
N LEU A 154 14.48 9.68 14.53
CA LEU A 154 15.24 9.29 15.71
C LEU A 154 16.56 8.60 15.37
N CYS A 155 16.60 7.86 14.27
CA CYS A 155 17.76 7.07 13.84
C CYS A 155 18.45 7.67 12.59
N ASN A 156 18.26 8.96 12.30
CA ASN A 156 18.61 9.58 11.01
C ASN A 156 20.08 9.35 10.57
N SER A 157 21.05 9.38 11.50
CA SER A 157 22.47 9.23 11.20
C SER A 157 22.97 7.78 11.20
N SER A 158 22.10 6.79 11.35
CA SER A 158 22.45 5.38 11.54
C SER A 158 21.95 4.50 10.40
N THR A 159 22.49 3.28 10.34
CA THR A 159 21.98 2.19 9.49
C THR A 159 20.46 1.97 9.68
N TRP A 160 19.96 2.12 10.91
CA TRP A 160 18.54 1.98 11.22
C TRP A 160 17.67 3.02 10.52
N GLY A 161 18.13 4.27 10.46
CA GLY A 161 17.42 5.32 9.71
C GLY A 161 17.28 4.98 8.22
N LEU A 162 18.33 4.42 7.60
CA LEU A 162 18.27 3.91 6.23
C LEU A 162 17.21 2.79 6.10
N LEU A 163 17.21 1.82 7.03
CA LEU A 163 16.28 0.70 7.00
C LEU A 163 14.83 1.16 7.16
N PHE A 164 14.56 2.11 8.07
CA PHE A 164 13.23 2.71 8.21
C PHE A 164 12.78 3.42 6.92
N ARG A 165 13.66 4.17 6.24
CA ARG A 165 13.34 4.81 4.95
C ARG A 165 13.00 3.78 3.89
N THR A 166 13.77 2.70 3.81
CA THR A 166 13.53 1.64 2.82
C THR A 166 12.18 0.95 3.06
N VAL A 167 11.88 0.60 4.32
CA VAL A 167 10.58 -0.01 4.67
C VAL A 167 9.43 0.96 4.40
N PHE A 168 9.58 2.23 4.77
CA PHE A 168 8.55 3.25 4.51
C PHE A 168 8.29 3.42 3.02
N SER A 169 9.34 3.55 2.21
CA SER A 169 9.21 3.72 0.76
C SER A 169 8.55 2.52 0.10
N ALA A 170 8.95 1.31 0.50
CA ALA A 170 8.32 0.07 0.02
C ALA A 170 6.85 -0.03 0.44
N TYR A 171 6.52 0.36 1.69
CA TYR A 171 5.15 0.39 2.17
C TYR A 171 4.28 1.36 1.36
N ILE A 172 4.76 2.60 1.11
CA ILE A 172 4.05 3.57 0.28
C ILE A 172 3.85 3.03 -1.15
N GLY A 173 4.86 2.38 -1.72
CA GLY A 173 4.75 1.72 -3.02
C GLY A 173 3.70 0.59 -3.02
N ALA A 174 3.61 -0.19 -1.95
CA ALA A 174 2.63 -1.29 -1.83
C ALA A 174 1.16 -0.81 -1.83
N LEU A 175 0.91 0.48 -1.62
CA LEU A 175 -0.42 1.08 -1.72
C LEU A 175 -0.82 1.45 -3.17
N ALA A 176 -0.06 1.04 -4.18
CA ALA A 176 -0.29 1.39 -5.59
C ALA A 176 -1.71 1.07 -6.09
N ASP A 177 -2.28 -0.08 -5.68
CA ASP A 177 -3.66 -0.44 -6.00
C ASP A 177 -4.67 0.54 -5.40
N GLY A 178 -4.47 0.94 -4.15
CA GLY A 178 -5.29 1.97 -3.50
C GLY A 178 -5.21 3.34 -4.20
N TYR A 179 -4.03 3.73 -4.67
CA TYR A 179 -3.88 4.96 -5.46
C TYR A 179 -4.56 4.86 -6.81
N PHE A 180 -4.49 3.70 -7.46
CA PHE A 180 -5.21 3.46 -8.70
C PHE A 180 -6.72 3.57 -8.50
N MET A 181 -7.26 2.96 -7.45
CA MET A 181 -8.67 3.10 -7.08
C MET A 181 -9.06 4.58 -6.84
N LEU A 182 -8.21 5.33 -6.12
CA LEU A 182 -8.43 6.75 -5.88
C LEU A 182 -8.46 7.56 -7.19
N ILE A 183 -7.55 7.29 -8.12
CA ILE A 183 -7.53 7.91 -9.45
C ILE A 183 -8.84 7.62 -10.20
N LEU A 184 -9.31 6.37 -10.19
CA LEU A 184 -10.58 6.00 -10.82
C LEU A 184 -11.76 6.76 -10.20
N PHE A 185 -11.81 6.94 -8.88
CA PHE A 185 -12.88 7.71 -8.23
C PHE A 185 -12.86 9.18 -8.61
N ILE A 186 -11.69 9.81 -8.64
CA ILE A 186 -11.59 11.25 -8.88
C ILE A 186 -11.84 11.58 -10.35
N PHE A 187 -11.25 10.81 -11.27
CA PHE A 187 -11.18 11.17 -12.68
C PHE A 187 -12.17 10.43 -13.57
N VAL A 188 -12.57 9.20 -13.22
CA VAL A 188 -13.40 8.36 -14.08
C VAL A 188 -14.83 8.30 -13.60
N PHE A 189 -15.06 7.94 -12.34
CA PHE A 189 -16.41 7.63 -11.86
C PHE A 189 -17.07 8.77 -11.10
N ARG A 190 -16.32 9.77 -10.67
CA ARG A 190 -16.83 10.91 -9.88
C ARG A 190 -17.66 10.43 -8.67
N LYS A 191 -18.61 11.28 -8.20
CA LYS A 191 -19.45 10.96 -7.03
C LYS A 191 -20.57 9.96 -7.38
N GLY A 192 -20.82 9.01 -6.48
CA GLY A 192 -21.95 8.09 -6.58
C GLY A 192 -21.63 6.72 -7.18
N CYS A 193 -20.37 6.38 -7.29
CA CYS A 193 -19.93 5.04 -7.65
C CYS A 193 -20.08 4.08 -6.45
N LEU A 194 -20.47 2.83 -6.74
CA LEU A 194 -20.41 1.72 -5.80
C LEU A 194 -19.31 0.75 -6.24
N ILE A 195 -18.68 0.13 -5.24
CA ILE A 195 -17.63 -0.87 -5.47
C ILE A 195 -18.05 -2.17 -4.83
N LYS A 196 -17.71 -3.26 -5.47
CA LYS A 196 -17.74 -4.60 -4.93
C LYS A 196 -16.33 -5.17 -4.95
N ASP A 197 -15.79 -5.42 -3.76
CA ASP A 197 -14.44 -5.97 -3.59
C ASP A 197 -14.52 -7.48 -3.36
N GLU A 198 -14.08 -8.24 -4.34
CA GLU A 198 -14.04 -9.71 -4.30
C GLU A 198 -12.58 -10.17 -4.23
N LYS A 199 -11.97 -10.07 -3.06
CA LYS A 199 -10.55 -10.44 -2.84
C LYS A 199 -9.58 -9.59 -3.67
N THR A 200 -9.31 -10.01 -4.88
CA THR A 200 -8.37 -9.36 -5.83
C THR A 200 -9.08 -8.73 -7.03
N LYS A 201 -10.40 -8.94 -7.14
CA LYS A 201 -11.23 -8.35 -8.20
C LYS A 201 -12.04 -7.20 -7.65
N HIS A 202 -11.91 -6.05 -8.29
CA HIS A 202 -12.65 -4.83 -7.99
C HIS A 202 -13.64 -4.54 -9.12
N THR A 203 -14.92 -4.42 -8.79
CA THR A 203 -15.98 -4.13 -9.76
C THR A 203 -16.67 -2.83 -9.38
N PHE A 204 -16.74 -1.90 -10.33
CA PHE A 204 -17.30 -0.57 -10.18
C PHE A 204 -18.68 -0.50 -10.82
N TYR A 205 -19.63 0.08 -10.10
CA TYR A 205 -21.02 0.27 -10.53
C TYR A 205 -21.36 1.75 -10.51
N VAL A 206 -21.93 2.24 -11.60
CA VAL A 206 -22.37 3.63 -11.76
C VAL A 206 -23.86 3.70 -12.02
N LYS A 207 -24.50 4.82 -11.69
CA LYS A 207 -25.90 5.04 -12.06
C LYS A 207 -26.00 5.16 -13.57
N SER A 208 -27.01 4.54 -14.15
CA SER A 208 -27.27 4.53 -15.60
C SER A 208 -27.46 5.92 -16.21
N ASP A 209 -27.88 6.90 -15.40
CA ASP A 209 -28.12 8.28 -15.85
C ASP A 209 -26.87 9.17 -15.90
N ASN A 210 -25.73 8.72 -15.37
CA ASN A 210 -24.51 9.53 -15.26
C ASN A 210 -23.60 9.53 -16.52
N GLU A 211 -24.03 8.94 -17.64
CA GLU A 211 -23.26 8.96 -18.89
C GLU A 211 -23.49 10.21 -19.77
N ARG A 212 -24.31 11.18 -19.35
CA ARG A 212 -24.68 12.34 -20.14
C ARG A 212 -24.15 13.68 -19.61
N SER A 213 -22.99 13.68 -18.97
CA SER A 213 -22.37 14.97 -18.61
C SER A 213 -20.86 14.98 -18.82
#